data_0a860c232f1ab6e984eab125a231e8d8
#
_entry.id   0a860c232f1ab6e984eab125a231e8d8
#
_cell.length_a   1.000
_cell.length_b   1.000
_cell.length_c   1.000
_cell.angle_alpha   90.00
_cell.angle_beta   90.00
_cell.angle_gamma   90.00
#
_symmetry.space_group_name_H-M   'P 1'
#
loop_
_entity.id
_entity.type
_entity.pdbx_description
1 polymer ?
#
loop_
_entity_poly.entity_id
_entity_poly.type
_entity_poly.pdbx_seq_one_letter_code
_entity_poly.pdbx_strand_id
1 'polypeptide(L)'
;SSTPSTLSPSVVESMLKFREIDNMTKLISEVLSFTLLPDQIGGLREEFEQADLDGCGEINLEQLQQVLANSATLNNSKYLSSDEVQTIFNAIRVSSTATTIHYHEFLAACLSQCHVDERNLHLAFSKLDCERKGYISIDNIIDMIGSDMSEESVRTMFADAMTKLLSSGDTIDFEQFKELMAGFII
;
A
#
# COMPACT_ATOMS: atom_id res chain seq x y z
N SER A 1 6.42 30.28 15.82
CA SER A 1 6.86 29.68 14.57
C SER A 1 6.73 28.15 14.64
N SER A 2 5.93 27.59 13.78
CA SER A 2 5.75 26.15 13.70
C SER A 2 6.89 25.52 12.89
N THR A 3 7.37 24.36 13.33
CA THR A 3 8.29 23.55 12.54
C THR A 3 7.59 23.07 11.28
N PRO A 4 8.22 23.16 10.10
CA PRO A 4 7.62 22.63 8.88
C PRO A 4 7.30 21.14 9.02
N SER A 5 6.15 20.73 8.50
CA SER A 5 5.75 19.33 8.48
C SER A 5 6.67 18.51 7.57
N THR A 6 7.14 17.38 8.07
CA THR A 6 8.04 16.47 7.36
C THR A 6 7.63 15.02 7.55
N LEU A 7 8.11 14.16 6.63
CA LEU A 7 8.06 12.71 6.78
C LEU A 7 9.48 12.21 7.11
N SER A 8 9.58 11.14 7.89
CA SER A 8 10.87 10.52 8.18
C SER A 8 11.51 9.93 6.93
N PRO A 9 12.84 9.82 6.86
CA PRO A 9 13.51 9.21 5.71
C PRO A 9 13.03 7.78 5.42
N SER A 10 12.72 7.00 6.45
CA SER A 10 12.24 5.62 6.30
C SER A 10 10.85 5.57 5.65
N VAL A 11 9.96 6.52 5.97
CA VAL A 11 8.63 6.63 5.33
C VAL A 11 8.78 7.01 3.86
N VAL A 12 9.62 8.00 3.56
CA VAL A 12 9.89 8.39 2.16
C VAL A 12 10.44 7.22 1.35
N GLU A 13 11.39 6.47 1.92
CA GLU A 13 11.95 5.27 1.28
C GLU A 13 10.88 4.21 1.03
N SER A 14 9.98 3.98 2.00
CA SER A 14 8.87 3.04 1.84
C SER A 14 7.94 3.43 0.69
N MET A 15 7.63 4.71 0.56
CA MET A 15 6.82 5.22 -0.54
C MET A 15 7.49 4.99 -1.90
N LEU A 16 8.80 5.23 -1.99
CA LEU A 16 9.58 5.01 -3.21
C LEU A 16 9.61 3.52 -3.59
N LYS A 17 9.78 2.63 -2.62
CA LYS A 17 9.74 1.18 -2.85
C LYS A 17 8.35 0.70 -3.25
N PHE A 18 7.31 1.24 -2.63
CA PHE A 18 5.92 0.87 -2.94
C PHE A 18 5.57 1.16 -4.40
N ARG A 19 6.11 2.22 -4.96
CA ARG A 19 5.95 2.57 -6.38
C ARG A 19 6.38 1.43 -7.32
N GLU A 20 7.40 0.66 -6.90
CA GLU A 20 8.03 -0.38 -7.73
C GLU A 20 7.40 -1.77 -7.58
N ILE A 21 6.52 -1.99 -6.61
CA ILE A 21 5.91 -3.31 -6.39
C ILE A 21 4.74 -3.57 -7.35
N ASP A 22 4.43 -4.84 -7.54
CA ASP A 22 3.34 -5.26 -8.43
C ASP A 22 1.95 -4.94 -7.86
N ASN A 23 0.96 -4.87 -8.72
CA ASN A 23 -0.40 -4.48 -8.35
C ASN A 23 -1.08 -5.45 -7.39
N MET A 24 -0.79 -6.76 -7.48
CA MET A 24 -1.34 -7.73 -6.55
C MET A 24 -0.83 -7.50 -5.13
N THR A 25 0.47 -7.26 -4.97
CA THR A 25 1.07 -6.92 -3.67
C THR A 25 0.49 -5.62 -3.12
N LYS A 26 0.26 -4.62 -3.97
CA LYS A 26 -0.39 -3.36 -3.56
C LYS A 26 -1.80 -3.61 -3.02
N LEU A 27 -2.61 -4.41 -3.72
CA LEU A 27 -3.96 -4.74 -3.28
C LEU A 27 -3.95 -5.47 -1.94
N ILE A 28 -3.11 -6.48 -1.80
CA ILE A 28 -2.98 -7.25 -0.55
C ILE A 28 -2.51 -6.34 0.59
N SER A 29 -1.57 -5.43 0.31
CA SER A 29 -1.07 -4.46 1.29
C SER A 29 -2.18 -3.59 1.84
N GLU A 30 -3.10 -3.14 1.00
CA GLU A 30 -4.26 -2.38 1.44
C GLU A 30 -5.18 -3.22 2.34
N VAL A 31 -5.48 -4.44 1.93
CA VAL A 31 -6.30 -5.35 2.77
C VAL A 31 -5.63 -5.59 4.11
N LEU A 32 -4.31 -5.79 4.14
CA LEU A 32 -3.53 -5.94 5.36
C LEU A 32 -3.61 -4.72 6.27
N SER A 33 -3.61 -3.52 5.70
CA SER A 33 -3.65 -2.29 6.49
C SER A 33 -4.86 -2.21 7.42
N PHE A 34 -5.99 -2.79 7.01
CA PHE A 34 -7.20 -2.84 7.82
C PHE A 34 -7.16 -3.86 8.96
N THR A 35 -6.18 -4.74 8.96
CA THR A 35 -6.01 -5.76 10.01
C THR A 35 -5.09 -5.31 11.15
N LEU A 36 -4.38 -4.19 10.96
CA LEU A 36 -3.37 -3.72 11.89
C LEU A 36 -4.01 -3.17 13.18
N LEU A 37 -3.44 -3.56 14.30
CA LEU A 37 -3.77 -3.00 15.62
C LEU A 37 -2.92 -1.75 15.88
N PRO A 38 -3.38 -0.83 16.75
CA PRO A 38 -2.65 0.41 17.03
C PRO A 38 -1.19 0.22 17.45
N ASP A 39 -0.88 -0.84 18.19
CA ASP A 39 0.48 -1.15 18.63
C ASP A 39 1.38 -1.70 17.52
N GLN A 40 0.80 -2.10 16.41
CA GLN A 40 1.54 -2.60 15.23
C GLN A 40 1.96 -1.48 14.27
N ILE A 41 1.35 -0.31 14.38
CA ILE A 41 1.51 0.81 13.44
C ILE A 41 2.72 1.69 13.77
N GLY A 42 3.14 1.70 15.05
CA GLY A 42 4.23 2.58 15.50
C GLY A 42 3.87 4.05 15.34
N GLY A 43 4.81 4.85 14.85
CA GLY A 43 4.65 6.29 14.66
C GLY A 43 4.01 6.70 13.33
N LEU A 44 3.49 5.77 12.54
CA LEU A 44 2.95 6.08 11.20
C LEU A 44 1.71 6.96 11.23
N ARG A 45 0.92 6.88 12.29
CA ARG A 45 -0.25 7.76 12.45
C ARG A 45 0.17 9.23 12.53
N GLU A 46 1.19 9.51 13.35
CA GLU A 46 1.76 10.84 13.50
C GLU A 46 2.40 11.32 12.19
N GLU A 47 3.05 10.42 11.46
CA GLU A 47 3.60 10.71 10.13
C GLU A 47 2.49 11.12 9.14
N PHE A 48 1.39 10.38 9.13
CA PHE A 48 0.24 10.72 8.29
C PHE A 48 -0.32 12.10 8.66
N GLU A 49 -0.47 12.38 9.95
CA GLU A 49 -0.96 13.67 10.45
C GLU A 49 -0.03 14.82 10.06
N GLN A 50 1.28 14.58 9.94
CA GLN A 50 2.22 15.57 9.44
C GLN A 50 1.98 15.92 7.96
N ALA A 51 1.57 14.96 7.15
CA ALA A 51 1.29 15.15 5.73
C ALA A 51 -0.12 15.70 5.47
N ASP A 52 -1.08 15.39 6.35
CA ASP A 52 -2.46 15.88 6.30
C ASP A 52 -2.51 17.31 6.86
N LEU A 53 -2.06 18.26 6.04
CA LEU A 53 -1.81 19.66 6.50
C LEU A 53 -3.07 20.40 6.96
N ASP A 54 -4.23 20.03 6.45
CA ASP A 54 -5.51 20.66 6.81
C ASP A 54 -6.34 19.83 7.81
N GLY A 55 -5.85 18.65 8.20
CA GLY A 55 -6.49 17.79 9.18
C GLY A 55 -7.81 17.18 8.72
N CYS A 56 -8.01 17.04 7.41
CA CYS A 56 -9.26 16.48 6.86
C CYS A 56 -9.29 14.94 6.82
N GLY A 57 -8.18 14.28 7.14
CA GLY A 57 -8.07 12.82 7.10
C GLY A 57 -7.60 12.26 5.76
N GLU A 58 -7.21 13.12 4.83
CA GLU A 58 -6.76 12.75 3.49
C GLU A 58 -5.58 13.64 3.08
N ILE A 59 -4.72 13.09 2.21
CA ILE A 59 -3.55 13.81 1.68
C ILE A 59 -3.76 14.02 0.17
N ASN A 60 -3.79 15.27 -0.29
CA ASN A 60 -3.82 15.57 -1.71
C ASN A 60 -2.39 15.68 -2.27
N LEU A 61 -2.29 15.80 -3.60
CA LEU A 61 -1.00 15.87 -4.29
C LEU A 61 -0.15 17.07 -3.83
N GLU A 62 -0.75 18.24 -3.67
CA GLU A 62 -0.05 19.46 -3.21
C GLU A 62 0.55 19.28 -1.82
N GLN A 63 -0.23 18.70 -0.89
CA GLN A 63 0.22 18.42 0.47
C GLN A 63 1.39 17.43 0.46
N LEU A 64 1.30 16.38 -0.36
CA LEU A 64 2.39 15.42 -0.50
C LEU A 64 3.65 16.07 -1.07
N GLN A 65 3.52 16.90 -2.12
CA GLN A 65 4.63 17.65 -2.69
C GLN A 65 5.29 18.54 -1.63
N GLN A 66 4.51 19.25 -0.85
CA GLN A 66 5.02 20.16 0.18
C GLN A 66 5.76 19.42 1.29
N VAL A 67 5.17 18.35 1.83
CA VAL A 67 5.79 17.60 2.93
C VAL A 67 7.06 16.89 2.47
N LEU A 68 7.11 16.39 1.24
CA LEU A 68 8.30 15.76 0.69
C LEU A 68 9.42 16.79 0.42
N ALA A 69 9.08 17.98 -0.06
CA ALA A 69 10.05 19.07 -0.26
C ALA A 69 10.65 19.50 1.08
N ASN A 70 9.81 19.67 2.12
CA ASN A 70 10.26 19.98 3.47
C ASN A 70 11.19 18.89 4.01
N SER A 71 10.83 17.64 3.80
CA SER A 71 11.61 16.47 4.23
C SER A 71 12.98 16.43 3.57
N ALA A 72 13.06 16.71 2.28
CA ALA A 72 14.32 16.79 1.56
C ALA A 72 15.25 17.86 2.14
N THR A 73 14.72 19.02 2.43
CA THR A 73 15.46 20.16 2.97
C THR A 73 15.95 19.89 4.40
N LEU A 74 15.06 19.45 5.27
CA LEU A 74 15.36 19.32 6.71
C LEU A 74 16.13 18.04 7.06
N ASN A 75 15.90 16.97 6.31
CA ASN A 75 16.55 15.68 6.54
C ASN A 75 17.78 15.47 5.65
N ASN A 76 18.16 16.49 4.88
CA ASN A 76 19.25 16.41 3.91
C ASN A 76 19.14 15.16 3.02
N SER A 77 17.91 14.84 2.60
CA SER A 77 17.61 13.69 1.75
C SER A 77 17.44 14.13 0.30
N LYS A 78 17.31 13.15 -0.60
CA LYS A 78 17.14 13.42 -2.02
C LYS A 78 15.89 14.27 -2.27
N TYR A 79 16.04 15.33 -3.03
CA TYR A 79 14.90 16.11 -3.54
C TYR A 79 14.21 15.33 -4.66
N LEU A 80 12.88 15.22 -4.57
CA LEU A 80 12.07 14.55 -5.56
C LEU A 80 11.43 15.57 -6.50
N SER A 81 11.49 15.30 -7.81
CA SER A 81 10.83 16.14 -8.80
C SER A 81 9.30 16.02 -8.69
N SER A 82 8.59 16.98 -9.27
CA SER A 82 7.12 16.93 -9.34
C SER A 82 6.62 15.64 -10.01
N ASP A 83 7.31 15.17 -11.04
CA ASP A 83 6.94 13.93 -11.74
C ASP A 83 7.15 12.70 -10.86
N GLU A 84 8.25 12.65 -10.09
CA GLU A 84 8.51 11.58 -9.13
C GLU A 84 7.43 11.55 -8.04
N VAL A 85 7.05 12.71 -7.49
CA VAL A 85 6.00 12.80 -6.49
C VAL A 85 4.65 12.38 -7.06
N GLN A 86 4.33 12.80 -8.28
CA GLN A 86 3.10 12.39 -8.97
C GLN A 86 3.05 10.87 -9.15
N THR A 87 4.18 10.25 -9.50
CA THR A 87 4.29 8.79 -9.66
C THR A 87 4.04 8.08 -8.33
N ILE A 88 4.61 8.58 -7.24
CA ILE A 88 4.38 8.05 -5.88
C ILE A 88 2.90 8.17 -5.52
N PHE A 89 2.32 9.35 -5.73
CA PHE A 89 0.91 9.61 -5.42
C PHE A 89 -0.01 8.65 -6.18
N ASN A 90 0.24 8.46 -7.47
CA ASN A 90 -0.55 7.56 -8.31
C ASN A 90 -0.40 6.09 -7.91
N ALA A 91 0.77 5.70 -7.38
CA ALA A 91 1.01 4.34 -6.92
C ALA A 91 0.28 4.03 -5.60
N ILE A 92 0.13 5.02 -4.72
CA ILE A 92 -0.45 4.84 -3.39
C ILE A 92 -1.99 4.91 -3.44
N ARG A 93 -2.55 5.83 -4.21
CA ARG A 93 -4.02 5.92 -4.33
C ARG A 93 -4.59 4.68 -5.02
N VAL A 94 -5.67 4.13 -4.49
CA VAL A 94 -6.27 2.89 -4.98
C VAL A 94 -7.02 3.10 -6.29
N SER A 95 -7.83 4.14 -6.38
CA SER A 95 -8.63 4.41 -7.57
C SER A 95 -7.96 5.44 -8.48
N SER A 96 -7.98 5.20 -9.78
CA SER A 96 -7.48 6.16 -10.77
C SER A 96 -8.26 7.47 -10.75
N THR A 97 -9.47 7.47 -10.20
CA THR A 97 -10.32 8.67 -10.04
C THR A 97 -10.14 9.36 -8.69
N ALA A 98 -9.44 8.72 -7.73
CA ALA A 98 -9.18 9.30 -6.43
C ALA A 98 -8.25 10.52 -6.56
N THR A 99 -8.59 11.58 -5.85
CA THR A 99 -7.80 12.83 -5.82
C THR A 99 -6.98 12.98 -4.55
N THR A 100 -7.09 12.02 -3.64
CA THR A 100 -6.43 12.03 -2.34
C THR A 100 -5.96 10.62 -1.95
N ILE A 101 -5.01 10.58 -1.01
CA ILE A 101 -4.55 9.36 -0.35
C ILE A 101 -5.24 9.29 1.02
N HIS A 102 -5.90 8.16 1.28
CA HIS A 102 -6.50 7.89 2.58
C HIS A 102 -5.51 7.23 3.55
N TYR A 103 -5.83 7.24 4.82
CA TYR A 103 -4.95 6.71 5.87
C TYR A 103 -4.54 5.25 5.63
N HIS A 104 -5.48 4.38 5.26
CA HIS A 104 -5.16 2.96 5.03
C HIS A 104 -4.29 2.75 3.78
N GLU A 105 -4.41 3.59 2.77
CA GLU A 105 -3.52 3.57 1.62
C GLU A 105 -2.09 3.98 2.00
N PHE A 106 -1.96 4.99 2.86
CA PHE A 106 -0.68 5.40 3.42
C PHE A 106 -0.06 4.26 4.25
N LEU A 107 -0.83 3.62 5.11
CA LEU A 107 -0.35 2.46 5.89
C LEU A 107 0.07 1.32 4.98
N ALA A 108 -0.68 1.04 3.92
CA ALA A 108 -0.33 0.02 2.94
C ALA A 108 1.04 0.27 2.31
N ALA A 109 1.34 1.53 1.97
CA ALA A 109 2.64 1.91 1.41
C ALA A 109 3.79 1.77 2.42
N CYS A 110 3.50 1.79 3.71
CA CYS A 110 4.48 1.75 4.78
C CYS A 110 4.43 0.46 5.61
N LEU A 111 3.87 -0.63 5.09
CA LEU A 111 3.73 -1.90 5.82
C LEU A 111 5.06 -2.46 6.30
N SER A 112 6.16 -2.21 5.58
CA SER A 112 7.50 -2.65 5.98
C SER A 112 7.95 -2.05 7.32
N GLN A 113 7.29 -1.00 7.78
CA GLN A 113 7.56 -0.36 9.07
C GLN A 113 6.57 -0.76 10.16
N CYS A 114 5.60 -1.60 9.82
CA CYS A 114 4.63 -2.14 10.75
C CYS A 114 5.06 -3.52 11.24
N HIS A 115 4.61 -3.89 12.43
CA HIS A 115 4.82 -5.24 12.96
C HIS A 115 3.72 -6.19 12.47
N VAL A 116 3.76 -6.48 11.16
CA VAL A 116 2.80 -7.43 10.56
C VAL A 116 3.13 -8.84 11.04
N ASP A 117 2.15 -9.52 11.62
CA ASP A 117 2.29 -10.88 12.12
C ASP A 117 1.41 -11.86 11.33
N GLU A 118 1.50 -13.14 11.68
CA GLU A 118 0.74 -14.20 11.00
C GLU A 118 -0.78 -14.03 11.18
N ARG A 119 -1.23 -13.44 12.30
CA ARG A 119 -2.63 -13.11 12.51
C ARG A 119 -3.14 -12.12 11.45
N ASN A 120 -2.37 -11.09 11.16
CA ASN A 120 -2.71 -10.11 10.11
C ASN A 120 -2.83 -10.80 8.75
N LEU A 121 -1.89 -11.68 8.42
CA LEU A 121 -1.90 -12.44 7.16
C LEU A 121 -3.12 -13.34 7.05
N HIS A 122 -3.48 -14.07 8.11
CA HIS A 122 -4.68 -14.89 8.15
C HIS A 122 -5.96 -14.06 7.98
N LEU A 123 -6.06 -12.93 8.64
CA LEU A 123 -7.22 -12.04 8.53
C LEU A 123 -7.38 -11.49 7.11
N ALA A 124 -6.27 -11.05 6.50
CA ALA A 124 -6.29 -10.53 5.14
C ALA A 124 -6.65 -11.64 4.13
N PHE A 125 -6.06 -12.82 4.27
CA PHE A 125 -6.39 -13.99 3.45
C PHE A 125 -7.87 -14.34 3.55
N SER A 126 -8.41 -14.42 4.77
CA SER A 126 -9.82 -14.74 5.02
C SER A 126 -10.77 -13.70 4.42
N LYS A 127 -10.36 -12.45 4.39
CA LYS A 127 -11.15 -11.37 3.78
C LYS A 127 -11.22 -11.52 2.26
N LEU A 128 -10.15 -11.97 1.64
CA LEU A 128 -10.09 -12.23 0.20
C LEU A 128 -10.78 -13.56 -0.16
N ASP A 129 -10.59 -14.61 0.64
CA ASP A 129 -11.27 -15.90 0.52
C ASP A 129 -12.65 -15.83 1.21
N CYS A 130 -13.53 -15.00 0.70
CA CYS A 130 -14.84 -14.74 1.34
C CYS A 130 -15.75 -15.97 1.38
N GLU A 131 -15.53 -16.95 0.50
CA GLU A 131 -16.28 -18.20 0.46
C GLU A 131 -15.69 -19.29 1.36
N ARG A 132 -14.56 -19.02 2.01
CA ARG A 132 -13.85 -19.96 2.92
C ARG A 132 -13.48 -21.28 2.24
N LYS A 133 -12.99 -21.21 1.03
CA LYS A 133 -12.55 -22.38 0.25
C LYS A 133 -11.13 -22.81 0.59
N GLY A 134 -10.35 -21.98 1.29
CA GLY A 134 -8.94 -22.21 1.56
C GLY A 134 -8.01 -21.72 0.46
N TYR A 135 -8.53 -21.01 -0.51
CA TYR A 135 -7.78 -20.39 -1.59
C TYR A 135 -8.46 -19.12 -2.10
N ILE A 136 -7.67 -18.23 -2.70
CA ILE A 136 -8.14 -17.02 -3.38
C ILE A 136 -8.20 -17.31 -4.87
N SER A 137 -9.34 -17.02 -5.48
CA SER A 137 -9.56 -17.15 -6.93
C SER A 137 -9.54 -15.78 -7.62
N ILE A 138 -9.46 -15.79 -8.95
CA ILE A 138 -9.61 -14.55 -9.74
C ILE A 138 -10.94 -13.85 -9.41
N ASP A 139 -12.02 -14.62 -9.28
CA ASP A 139 -13.36 -14.07 -8.98
C ASP A 139 -13.37 -13.33 -7.63
N ASN A 140 -12.66 -13.84 -6.63
CA ASN A 140 -12.51 -13.16 -5.34
C ASN A 140 -11.88 -11.76 -5.52
N ILE A 141 -10.86 -11.65 -6.36
CA ILE A 141 -10.19 -10.38 -6.62
C ILE A 141 -11.08 -9.44 -7.43
N ILE A 142 -11.79 -9.95 -8.45
CA ILE A 142 -12.75 -9.16 -9.24
C ILE A 142 -13.82 -8.58 -8.34
N ASP A 143 -14.39 -9.38 -7.45
CA ASP A 143 -15.42 -8.93 -6.51
C ASP A 143 -14.90 -7.87 -5.53
N MET A 144 -13.66 -8.01 -5.08
CA MET A 144 -13.00 -7.07 -4.15
C MET A 144 -12.76 -5.71 -4.82
N ILE A 145 -12.27 -5.71 -6.05
CA ILE A 145 -11.88 -4.49 -6.78
C ILE A 145 -13.13 -3.79 -7.35
N GLY A 146 -14.16 -4.56 -7.73
CA GLY A 146 -15.36 -3.98 -8.34
C GLY A 146 -15.07 -3.29 -9.67
N SER A 147 -15.53 -2.04 -9.82
CA SER A 147 -15.36 -1.26 -11.05
C SER A 147 -14.06 -0.45 -11.13
N ASP A 148 -13.22 -0.51 -10.10
CA ASP A 148 -11.99 0.29 -10.04
C ASP A 148 -10.93 -0.18 -11.05
N MET A 149 -11.03 -1.42 -11.51
CA MET A 149 -10.13 -2.01 -12.49
C MET A 149 -10.92 -2.90 -13.44
N SER A 150 -10.53 -2.94 -14.73
CA SER A 150 -11.17 -3.84 -15.68
C SER A 150 -10.87 -5.31 -15.34
N GLU A 151 -11.80 -6.20 -15.69
CA GLU A 151 -11.62 -7.64 -15.49
C GLU A 151 -10.35 -8.15 -16.18
N GLU A 152 -10.06 -7.66 -17.38
CA GLU A 152 -8.83 -8.01 -18.12
C GLU A 152 -7.58 -7.63 -17.34
N SER A 153 -7.56 -6.42 -16.74
CA SER A 153 -6.43 -5.97 -15.91
C SER A 153 -6.27 -6.84 -14.67
N VAL A 154 -7.38 -7.25 -14.04
CA VAL A 154 -7.34 -8.18 -12.89
C VAL A 154 -6.76 -9.53 -13.31
N ARG A 155 -7.18 -10.07 -14.45
CA ARG A 155 -6.66 -11.32 -14.95
C ARG A 155 -5.15 -11.26 -15.24
N THR A 156 -4.68 -10.16 -15.81
CA THR A 156 -3.25 -9.92 -16.04
C THR A 156 -2.50 -9.86 -14.72
N MET A 157 -3.00 -9.09 -13.76
CA MET A 157 -2.41 -8.97 -12.42
C MET A 157 -2.31 -10.32 -11.70
N PHE A 158 -3.36 -11.13 -11.80
CA PHE A 158 -3.38 -12.47 -11.19
C PHE A 158 -2.38 -13.41 -11.88
N ALA A 159 -2.33 -13.38 -13.22
CA ALA A 159 -1.38 -14.17 -14.00
C ALA A 159 0.07 -13.81 -13.66
N ASP A 160 0.38 -12.53 -13.48
CA ASP A 160 1.70 -12.07 -13.08
C ASP A 160 2.06 -12.58 -11.67
N ALA A 161 1.11 -12.59 -10.75
CA ALA A 161 1.31 -13.17 -9.42
C ALA A 161 1.60 -14.67 -9.48
N MET A 162 0.86 -15.42 -10.31
CA MET A 162 1.10 -16.85 -10.50
C MET A 162 2.48 -17.12 -11.11
N THR A 163 2.92 -16.29 -12.04
CA THR A 163 4.27 -16.37 -12.62
C THR A 163 5.33 -16.16 -11.55
N LYS A 164 5.15 -15.15 -10.70
CA LYS A 164 6.06 -14.86 -9.58
C LYS A 164 6.14 -16.02 -8.60
N LEU A 165 5.03 -16.72 -8.37
CA LEU A 165 4.95 -17.90 -7.52
C LEU A 165 5.45 -19.19 -8.19
N LEU A 166 5.85 -19.13 -9.46
CA LEU A 166 6.21 -20.30 -10.28
C LEU A 166 5.11 -21.34 -10.28
N SER A 167 3.86 -20.92 -10.25
CA SER A 167 2.68 -21.77 -10.23
C SER A 167 1.99 -21.78 -11.58
N SER A 168 1.52 -22.95 -12.00
CA SER A 168 0.67 -23.12 -13.19
C SER A 168 -0.82 -23.14 -12.84
N GLY A 169 -1.17 -23.01 -11.58
CA GLY A 169 -2.55 -23.01 -11.10
C GLY A 169 -3.28 -21.69 -11.35
N ASP A 170 -4.52 -21.63 -10.92
CA ASP A 170 -5.41 -20.49 -11.05
C ASP A 170 -5.96 -20.02 -9.70
N THR A 171 -5.37 -20.48 -8.60
CA THR A 171 -5.74 -20.13 -7.23
C THR A 171 -4.50 -19.86 -6.39
N ILE A 172 -4.66 -19.08 -5.32
CA ILE A 172 -3.60 -18.75 -4.37
C ILE A 172 -4.01 -19.31 -3.01
N ASP A 173 -3.26 -20.26 -2.48
CA ASP A 173 -3.45 -20.76 -1.12
C ASP A 173 -2.73 -19.85 -0.10
N PHE A 174 -2.89 -20.14 1.19
CA PHE A 174 -2.31 -19.31 2.24
C PHE A 174 -0.78 -19.27 2.20
N GLU A 175 -0.11 -20.38 1.89
CA GLU A 175 1.35 -20.42 1.80
C GLU A 175 1.85 -19.56 0.63
N GLN A 176 1.18 -19.64 -0.52
CA GLN A 176 1.47 -18.80 -1.68
C GLN A 176 1.20 -17.32 -1.38
N PHE A 177 0.14 -17.03 -0.64
CA PHE A 177 -0.18 -15.69 -0.19
C PHE A 177 0.94 -15.10 0.69
N LYS A 178 1.44 -15.88 1.64
CA LYS A 178 2.59 -15.46 2.47
C LYS A 178 3.84 -15.23 1.62
N GLU A 179 4.08 -16.09 0.63
CA GLU A 179 5.21 -15.98 -0.28
C GLU A 179 5.14 -14.67 -1.10
N LEU A 180 3.97 -14.30 -1.59
CA LEU A 180 3.78 -13.05 -2.32
C LEU A 180 4.14 -11.83 -1.48
N MET A 181 3.88 -11.88 -0.18
CA MET A 181 4.09 -10.75 0.73
C MET A 181 5.47 -10.74 1.39
N ALA A 182 6.18 -11.86 1.38
CA ALA A 182 7.45 -12.01 2.11
C ALA A 182 8.50 -10.98 1.70
N GLY A 183 8.61 -10.66 0.42
CA GLY A 183 9.59 -9.69 -0.09
C GLY A 183 9.24 -8.22 0.19
N PHE A 184 8.06 -7.95 0.71
CA PHE A 184 7.57 -6.60 0.96
C PHE A 184 7.51 -6.25 2.45
N ILE A 185 7.08 -7.19 3.29
CA ILE A 185 6.84 -6.93 4.73
C ILE A 185 7.98 -7.43 5.64
N ILE A 186 8.98 -8.10 5.10
CA ILE A 186 10.13 -8.61 5.89
C ILE A 186 11.39 -7.84 5.53
#